data_3483418a2b2f532a45d26417bd1b6abe
#
_entry.id   3483418a2b2f532a45d26417bd1b6abe
#
_cell.length_a   1.000
_cell.length_b   1.000
_cell.length_c   1.000
_cell.angle_alpha   90.00
_cell.angle_beta   90.00
_cell.angle_gamma   90.00
#
_symmetry.space_group_name_H-M   'P 1'
#
loop_
_entity.id
_entity.type
_entity.pdbx_description
1 polymer ?
#
loop_
_entity_poly.entity_id
_entity_poly.type
_entity_poly.pdbx_seq_one_letter_code
_entity_poly.pdbx_strand_id
1 'polypeptide(L)' 'MFSPDVDEVLFAKKILDAMPDGSGVAMIDGKMQDDATWKQAKVIVDLARLVAKKDPELATRYGFDEGGS' A
#
# COMPACT_ATOMS: atom_id res chain seq x y z
N MET A 1 15.78 -11.81 0.85
CA MET A 1 14.59 -11.29 0.19
C MET A 1 13.90 -10.25 1.06
N PHE A 2 13.56 -9.15 0.48
CA PHE A 2 12.93 -8.05 1.21
C PHE A 2 11.42 -8.15 1.19
N SER A 3 10.84 -7.95 2.37
CA SER A 3 9.41 -7.75 2.48
C SER A 3 9.18 -6.35 3.03
N PRO A 4 8.26 -5.59 2.46
CA PRO A 4 7.96 -4.28 3.04
C PRO A 4 7.31 -4.44 4.41
N ASP A 5 7.53 -3.45 5.28
CA ASP A 5 6.91 -3.44 6.59
C ASP A 5 5.41 -3.35 6.46
N VAL A 6 4.71 -3.99 7.40
CA VAL A 6 3.25 -3.95 7.42
C VAL A 6 2.76 -2.50 7.51
N ASP A 7 3.35 -1.72 8.39
CA ASP A 7 2.95 -0.32 8.55
C ASP A 7 3.15 0.45 7.25
N GLU A 8 4.25 0.20 6.57
CA GLU A 8 4.53 0.86 5.29
C GLU A 8 3.48 0.51 4.25
N VAL A 9 3.14 -0.77 4.17
CA VAL A 9 2.14 -1.24 3.21
C VAL A 9 0.78 -0.63 3.52
N LEU A 10 0.40 -0.60 4.78
CA LEU A 10 -0.89 -0.04 5.17
C LEU A 10 -0.96 1.45 4.84
N PHE A 11 0.12 2.17 5.08
CA PHE A 11 0.17 3.58 4.75
C PHE A 11 0.10 3.79 3.23
N ALA A 12 0.82 2.95 2.48
CA ALA A 12 0.78 3.03 1.02
C ALA A 12 -0.62 2.76 0.48
N LYS A 13 -1.34 1.82 1.08
CA LYS A 13 -2.71 1.55 0.70
C LYS A 13 -3.61 2.76 0.94
N LYS A 14 -3.40 3.47 2.05
CA LYS A 14 -4.14 4.69 2.33
C LYS A 14 -3.91 5.73 1.24
N ILE A 15 -2.66 5.88 0.83
CA ILE A 15 -2.31 6.85 -0.20
C ILE A 15 -3.01 6.50 -1.51
N LEU A 16 -2.99 5.23 -1.90
CA LEU A 16 -3.63 4.81 -3.14
C LEU A 16 -5.14 4.99 -3.07
N ASP A 17 -5.71 4.78 -1.90
CA ASP A 17 -7.15 4.95 -1.72
C ASP A 17 -7.54 6.42 -1.82
N ALA A 18 -6.71 7.30 -1.27
CA ALA A 18 -6.97 8.74 -1.30
C ALA A 18 -6.73 9.34 -2.68
N MET A 19 -5.82 8.75 -3.45
CA MET A 19 -5.46 9.26 -4.77
C MET A 19 -5.49 8.12 -5.79
N PRO A 20 -6.68 7.62 -6.12
CA PRO A 20 -6.78 6.45 -7.00
C PRO A 20 -6.21 6.68 -8.40
N ASP A 21 -6.25 7.91 -8.87
CA ASP A 21 -5.71 8.25 -10.19
C ASP A 21 -4.26 8.69 -10.14
N GLY A 22 -3.72 8.87 -8.95
CA GLY A 22 -2.37 9.37 -8.80
C GLY A 22 -2.20 10.82 -9.16
N SER A 23 -3.29 11.55 -9.26
CA SER A 23 -3.24 12.97 -9.62
C SER A 23 -3.70 13.82 -8.44
N GLY A 24 -3.17 15.04 -8.37
CA GLY A 24 -3.51 15.95 -7.30
C GLY A 24 -2.72 15.68 -6.04
N VAL A 25 -3.25 16.17 -4.93
CA VAL A 25 -2.64 15.97 -3.62
C VAL A 25 -3.71 15.53 -2.64
N ALA A 26 -3.31 14.83 -1.60
CA ALA A 26 -4.21 14.39 -0.55
C ALA A 26 -3.55 14.62 0.79
N MET A 27 -4.38 14.89 1.79
CA MET A 27 -3.90 15.04 3.17
C MET A 27 -4.11 13.71 3.89
N ILE A 28 -3.03 13.09 4.32
CA ILE A 28 -3.08 11.83 5.05
C ILE A 28 -2.27 11.99 6.33
N ASP A 29 -2.92 11.76 7.45
CA ASP A 29 -2.31 11.89 8.78
C ASP A 29 -1.69 13.29 8.97
N GLY A 30 -2.35 14.31 8.43
CA GLY A 30 -1.89 15.68 8.57
C GLY A 30 -0.74 16.06 7.65
N LYS A 31 -0.36 15.18 6.74
CA LYS A 31 0.72 15.45 5.80
C LYS A 31 0.20 15.45 4.38
N MET A 32 0.71 16.38 3.59
CA MET A 32 0.34 16.47 2.18
C MET A 32 1.09 15.43 1.38
N GLN A 33 0.36 14.66 0.58
CA GLN A 33 0.93 13.64 -0.28
C GLN A 33 0.79 14.06 -1.74
N ASP A 34 1.84 13.89 -2.52
CA ASP A 34 1.81 14.27 -3.93
C ASP A 34 1.96 13.04 -4.81
N ASP A 35 2.12 13.26 -6.13
CA ASP A 35 2.21 12.13 -7.05
C ASP A 35 3.50 11.34 -6.87
N ALA A 36 4.57 11.95 -6.40
CA ALA A 36 5.79 11.22 -6.11
C ALA A 36 5.54 10.22 -4.99
N THR A 37 4.82 10.65 -3.95
CA THR A 37 4.45 9.76 -2.87
C THR A 37 3.53 8.65 -3.37
N TRP A 38 2.61 8.99 -4.26
CA TRP A 38 1.70 8.01 -4.84
C TRP A 38 2.46 6.93 -5.61
N LYS A 39 3.43 7.33 -6.42
CA LYS A 39 4.24 6.37 -7.16
C LYS A 39 5.01 5.44 -6.22
N GLN A 40 5.55 6.00 -5.16
CA GLN A 40 6.24 5.21 -4.14
C GLN A 40 5.28 4.21 -3.50
N ALA A 41 4.09 4.67 -3.14
CA ALA A 41 3.08 3.82 -2.53
C ALA A 41 2.69 2.68 -3.46
N LYS A 42 2.57 2.97 -4.74
CA LYS A 42 2.20 1.94 -5.71
C LYS A 42 3.27 0.86 -5.78
N VAL A 43 4.54 1.26 -5.79
CA VAL A 43 5.64 0.29 -5.80
C VAL A 43 5.60 -0.58 -4.55
N ILE A 44 5.37 0.03 -3.40
CA ILE A 44 5.31 -0.70 -2.14
C ILE A 44 4.16 -1.72 -2.16
N VAL A 45 2.99 -1.30 -2.61
CA VAL A 45 1.83 -2.19 -2.64
C VAL A 45 2.03 -3.31 -3.65
N ASP A 46 2.59 -3.01 -4.81
CA ASP A 46 2.85 -4.04 -5.80
C ASP A 46 3.81 -5.10 -5.26
N LEU A 47 4.88 -4.66 -4.61
CA LEU A 47 5.83 -5.58 -4.00
C LEU A 47 5.18 -6.40 -2.91
N ALA A 48 4.36 -5.77 -2.08
CA ALA A 48 3.65 -6.46 -1.01
C ALA A 48 2.72 -7.54 -1.56
N ARG A 49 2.07 -7.25 -2.68
CA ARG A 49 1.20 -8.24 -3.31
C ARG A 49 1.97 -9.45 -3.80
N LEU A 50 3.16 -9.24 -4.36
CA LEU A 50 4.00 -10.34 -4.81
C LEU A 50 4.42 -11.21 -3.62
N VAL A 51 4.81 -10.56 -2.53
CA VAL A 51 5.19 -11.29 -1.32
C VAL A 51 3.99 -12.03 -0.76
N ALA A 52 2.83 -11.39 -0.75
CA ALA A 52 1.62 -11.98 -0.20
C ALA A 52 1.17 -13.22 -0.96
N LYS A 53 1.44 -13.28 -2.25
CA LYS A 53 1.11 -14.47 -3.03
C LYS A 53 1.87 -15.70 -2.55
N LYS A 54 3.10 -15.48 -2.10
CA LYS A 54 3.94 -16.57 -1.63
C LYS A 54 3.79 -16.80 -0.14
N ASP A 55 3.30 -15.81 0.57
CA ASP A 55 3.19 -15.89 2.03
C ASP A 55 1.81 -15.41 2.45
N PRO A 56 0.86 -16.35 2.62
CA PRO A 56 -0.51 -15.98 3.01
C PRO A 56 -0.58 -15.30 4.37
N GLU A 57 0.38 -15.57 5.25
CA GLU A 57 0.41 -14.90 6.53
C GLU A 57 0.64 -13.40 6.36
N LEU A 58 1.57 -13.04 5.48
CA LEU A 58 1.81 -11.64 5.19
C LEU A 58 0.64 -11.00 4.46
N ALA A 59 -0.04 -11.77 3.61
CA ALA A 59 -1.22 -11.27 2.93
C ALA A 59 -2.26 -10.80 3.94
N THR A 60 -2.45 -11.57 5.00
CA THR A 60 -3.38 -11.20 6.06
C THR A 60 -2.91 -9.95 6.79
N ARG A 61 -1.62 -9.88 7.08
CA ARG A 61 -1.07 -8.72 7.80
C ARG A 61 -1.17 -7.45 6.98
N TYR A 62 -0.95 -7.56 5.68
CA TYR A 62 -1.05 -6.40 4.79
C TYR A 62 -2.49 -6.01 4.47
N GLY A 63 -3.44 -6.85 4.84
CA GLY A 63 -4.83 -6.59 4.53
C GLY A 63 -5.22 -6.94 3.11
N PHE A 64 -4.46 -7.82 2.48
CA PHE A 64 -4.79 -8.31 1.14
C PHE A 64 -5.64 -9.57 1.18
N ASP A 65 -5.79 -10.14 2.35
CA ASP A 65 -6.64 -11.32 2.53
C ASP A 65 -8.08 -10.85 2.55
N GLU A 66 -8.77 -11.10 1.47
CA GLU A 66 -10.15 -10.66 1.32
C GLU A 66 -11.11 -11.50 2.15
N GLY A 67 -10.61 -12.55 2.77
CA GLY A 67 -11.40 -13.28 3.74
C GLY A 67 -12.69 -13.86 3.17
N GLY A 68 -12.66 -14.25 1.95
CA GLY A 68 -13.85 -14.79 1.34
C GLY A 68 -14.80 -13.73 0.84
N SER A 69 -14.34 -12.54 0.74
CA SER A 69 -15.12 -11.49 0.11
C SER A 69 -15.07 -11.68 -1.38
#